data_b78013ab0dd619d556fd5edcc9656a72
#
_entry.id   b78013ab0dd619d556fd5edcc9656a72
#
_cell.length_a   1.000
_cell.length_b   1.000
_cell.length_c   1.000
_cell.angle_alpha   90.00
_cell.angle_beta   90.00
_cell.angle_gamma   90.00
#
_symmetry.space_group_name_H-M   'P 1'
#
loop_
_entity.id
_entity.type
_entity.pdbx_description
1 polymer ?
#
loop_
_entity_poly.entity_id
_entity_poly.type
_entity_poly.pdbx_seq_one_letter_code
_entity_poly.pdbx_strand_id
1 'polypeptide(L)'
;MGLPNRPGPLPLLAVTVSVLLSSCSAGSSAASTSGSTPISFPTSDGVRLSGRLFGPADAVAGVVLAHMLPADQTSWFPEAAHLAAAGYRVLTFDLRGYCPGGDGGCSEGQKDVNAAPTDLTAALDFLRSDGPTRVALIGASVGGTAALMVASGRQDVPAVITLSAPEVLDRLAAGPDILTNISGAKLFIAGLGDPAGAATSAQYFYDQSPQPKRLEIVTADDHGTDLLSGSQGSHVEQLIDVWLATYLHPAEAS
;
A
#
# COMPACT_ATOMS: atom_id res chain seq x y z
N MET A 1 95.21 -3.20 25.96
CA MET A 1 94.22 -4.26 26.03
C MET A 1 92.90 -3.63 26.32
N GLY A 2 92.11 -3.30 25.24
CA GLY A 2 90.87 -2.62 25.39
C GLY A 2 89.73 -3.62 25.17
N LEU A 3 88.76 -3.64 26.02
CA LEU A 3 87.56 -4.42 25.99
C LEU A 3 86.58 -3.76 25.04
N PRO A 4 85.80 -4.51 24.25
CA PRO A 4 84.86 -3.93 23.27
C PRO A 4 83.53 -3.50 23.96
N ASN A 5 83.08 -2.40 23.46
CA ASN A 5 81.80 -1.73 23.78
C ASN A 5 80.60 -2.61 23.38
N ARG A 6 79.68 -2.83 24.35
CA ARG A 6 78.39 -3.52 24.07
C ARG A 6 77.35 -2.49 23.64
N PRO A 7 76.59 -2.69 22.58
CA PRO A 7 75.46 -1.82 22.25
C PRO A 7 74.24 -2.10 23.16
N GLY A 8 73.62 -1.05 23.63
CA GLY A 8 72.41 -1.07 24.48
C GLY A 8 71.15 -1.44 23.67
N PRO A 9 70.10 -1.85 24.36
CA PRO A 9 68.88 -2.31 23.68
C PRO A 9 68.10 -1.12 23.12
N LEU A 10 67.61 -1.29 21.87
CA LEU A 10 66.67 -0.40 21.19
C LEU A 10 65.29 -0.47 21.82
N PRO A 11 64.55 0.63 21.94
CA PRO A 11 63.19 0.61 22.44
C PRO A 11 62.22 0.01 21.44
N LEU A 12 61.44 -0.97 21.85
CA LEU A 12 60.32 -1.53 21.10
C LEU A 12 59.18 -0.49 21.04
N LEU A 13 58.94 0.02 19.85
CA LEU A 13 57.72 0.83 19.58
C LEU A 13 56.51 -0.11 19.50
N ALA A 14 55.64 -0.08 20.49
CA ALA A 14 54.38 -0.77 20.47
C ALA A 14 53.41 0.01 19.57
N VAL A 15 53.13 -0.51 18.38
CA VAL A 15 52.06 -0.01 17.50
C VAL A 15 50.76 -0.60 18.00
N THR A 16 49.94 0.20 18.68
CA THR A 16 48.57 -0.15 19.02
C THR A 16 47.68 0.04 17.76
N VAL A 17 47.29 -1.06 17.14
CA VAL A 17 46.27 -1.07 16.10
C VAL A 17 44.90 -0.97 16.75
N SER A 18 44.28 0.21 16.71
CA SER A 18 42.89 0.41 17.11
C SER A 18 41.98 -0.12 15.98
N VAL A 19 41.39 -1.29 16.18
CA VAL A 19 40.35 -1.83 15.35
C VAL A 19 39.06 -1.09 15.68
N LEU A 20 38.67 -0.15 14.80
CA LEU A 20 37.33 0.44 14.78
C LEU A 20 36.33 -0.62 14.28
N LEU A 21 35.64 -1.25 15.23
CA LEU A 21 34.46 -2.07 14.92
C LEU A 21 33.33 -1.13 14.48
N SER A 22 33.19 -0.91 13.17
CA SER A 22 31.97 -0.34 12.61
C SER A 22 30.83 -1.35 12.79
N SER A 23 30.03 -1.17 13.81
CA SER A 23 28.74 -1.85 13.95
C SER A 23 27.82 -1.36 12.84
N CYS A 24 27.68 -2.13 11.76
CA CYS A 24 26.55 -2.01 10.85
C CYS A 24 25.29 -2.41 11.63
N SER A 25 24.61 -1.42 12.21
CA SER A 25 23.21 -1.58 12.60
C SER A 25 22.42 -1.79 11.33
N ALA A 26 21.97 -3.02 11.10
CA ALA A 26 20.87 -3.28 10.16
C ALA A 26 19.65 -2.55 10.71
N GLY A 27 19.45 -1.32 10.26
CA GLY A 27 18.25 -0.57 10.53
C GLY A 27 17.10 -1.29 9.82
N SER A 28 16.23 -1.97 10.58
CA SER A 28 14.87 -2.19 10.14
C SER A 28 14.30 -0.82 9.79
N SER A 29 14.06 -0.55 8.51
CA SER A 29 13.31 0.63 8.08
C SER A 29 11.90 0.49 8.65
N ALA A 30 11.68 1.04 9.83
CA ALA A 30 10.31 1.26 10.30
C ALA A 30 9.65 2.18 9.28
N ALA A 31 8.57 1.72 8.66
CA ALA A 31 7.79 2.51 7.73
C ALA A 31 7.42 3.84 8.41
N SER A 32 7.80 4.97 7.78
CA SER A 32 7.71 6.28 8.42
C SER A 32 6.24 6.69 8.59
N THR A 33 5.81 6.89 9.82
CA THR A 33 4.51 7.50 10.16
C THR A 33 4.58 9.02 10.26
N SER A 34 5.72 9.62 9.91
CA SER A 34 5.93 11.06 9.94
C SER A 34 4.88 11.77 9.08
N GLY A 35 4.14 12.69 9.68
CA GLY A 35 3.11 13.46 8.99
C GLY A 35 1.75 12.75 8.87
N SER A 36 1.52 11.62 9.54
CA SER A 36 0.20 10.96 9.56
C SER A 36 -0.50 11.09 10.91
N THR A 37 -1.84 11.06 10.89
CA THR A 37 -2.70 11.16 12.08
C THR A 37 -3.42 9.82 12.30
N PRO A 38 -3.29 9.16 13.47
CA PRO A 38 -4.06 7.97 13.80
C PRO A 38 -5.54 8.32 13.95
N ILE A 39 -6.41 7.45 13.42
CA ILE A 39 -7.87 7.60 13.52
C ILE A 39 -8.53 6.25 13.77
N SER A 40 -9.79 6.28 14.15
CA SER A 40 -10.65 5.09 14.16
C SER A 40 -12.06 5.44 13.71
N PHE A 41 -12.75 4.49 13.08
CA PHE A 41 -14.09 4.66 12.57
C PHE A 41 -14.88 3.36 12.65
N PRO A 42 -16.20 3.41 12.80
CA PRO A 42 -17.05 2.22 12.86
C PRO A 42 -17.43 1.75 11.45
N THR A 43 -17.60 0.43 11.30
CA THR A 43 -18.29 -0.18 10.16
C THR A 43 -19.81 -0.18 10.38
N SER A 44 -20.59 -0.48 9.35
CA SER A 44 -22.05 -0.57 9.42
C SER A 44 -22.56 -1.70 10.34
N ASP A 45 -21.73 -2.73 10.56
CA ASP A 45 -22.00 -3.84 11.48
C ASP A 45 -21.36 -3.66 12.87
N GLY A 46 -20.87 -2.44 13.17
CA GLY A 46 -20.46 -1.99 14.50
C GLY A 46 -19.02 -2.34 14.89
N VAL A 47 -18.21 -2.86 13.98
CA VAL A 47 -16.78 -3.11 14.23
C VAL A 47 -16.01 -1.78 14.13
N ARG A 48 -15.15 -1.48 15.11
CA ARG A 48 -14.27 -0.31 15.05
C ARG A 48 -12.97 -0.65 14.36
N LEU A 49 -12.69 0.05 13.27
CA LEU A 49 -11.45 -0.08 12.52
C LEU A 49 -10.44 0.99 12.94
N SER A 50 -9.17 0.64 12.88
CA SER A 50 -8.02 1.51 13.10
C SER A 50 -7.39 1.89 11.76
N GLY A 51 -6.97 3.15 11.62
CA GLY A 51 -6.36 3.64 10.41
C GLY A 51 -5.48 4.87 10.64
N ARG A 52 -4.91 5.37 9.55
CA ARG A 52 -4.11 6.59 9.56
C ARG A 52 -4.45 7.46 8.35
N LEU A 53 -4.54 8.76 8.60
CA LEU A 53 -4.70 9.79 7.58
C LEU A 53 -3.36 10.43 7.26
N PHE A 54 -3.07 10.57 5.98
CA PHE A 54 -1.91 11.28 5.44
C PHE A 54 -2.38 12.42 4.55
N GLY A 55 -1.50 13.39 4.34
CA GLY A 55 -1.72 14.49 3.40
C GLY A 55 -2.60 15.63 3.94
N PRO A 56 -2.83 16.66 3.10
CA PRO A 56 -3.50 17.88 3.50
C PRO A 56 -4.98 17.65 3.83
N ALA A 57 -5.47 18.29 4.89
CA ALA A 57 -6.87 18.15 5.34
C ALA A 57 -7.88 18.82 4.41
N ASP A 58 -7.43 19.77 3.59
CA ASP A 58 -8.23 20.52 2.62
C ASP A 58 -8.15 19.94 1.19
N ALA A 59 -7.56 18.75 1.03
CA ALA A 59 -7.49 18.08 -0.27
C ALA A 59 -8.90 17.75 -0.80
N VAL A 60 -9.15 18.10 -2.06
CA VAL A 60 -10.41 17.81 -2.76
C VAL A 60 -10.49 16.33 -3.20
N ALA A 61 -9.32 15.74 -3.46
CA ALA A 61 -9.17 14.36 -3.91
C ALA A 61 -8.57 13.48 -2.82
N GLY A 62 -9.13 12.29 -2.63
CA GLY A 62 -8.68 11.32 -1.62
C GLY A 62 -8.47 9.92 -2.18
N VAL A 63 -7.68 9.13 -1.47
CA VAL A 63 -7.39 7.74 -1.82
C VAL A 63 -7.51 6.86 -0.57
N VAL A 64 -8.26 5.77 -0.67
CA VAL A 64 -8.28 4.71 0.36
C VAL A 64 -7.40 3.57 -0.10
N LEU A 65 -6.49 3.12 0.77
CA LEU A 65 -5.55 2.02 0.53
C LEU A 65 -5.92 0.81 1.37
N ALA A 66 -6.32 -0.28 0.73
CA ALA A 66 -6.72 -1.53 1.37
C ALA A 66 -5.62 -2.59 1.26
N HIS A 67 -5.15 -3.10 2.41
CA HIS A 67 -3.99 -4.00 2.48
C HIS A 67 -4.30 -5.43 2.03
N MET A 68 -3.22 -6.19 1.76
CA MET A 68 -3.23 -7.62 1.45
C MET A 68 -3.07 -8.47 2.71
N LEU A 69 -3.23 -9.79 2.58
CA LEU A 69 -2.91 -10.78 3.60
C LEU A 69 -1.51 -11.39 3.35
N PRO A 70 -0.73 -11.69 4.38
CA PRO A 70 -0.99 -11.48 5.83
C PRO A 70 -0.60 -10.10 6.35
N ALA A 71 -0.25 -9.16 5.46
CA ALA A 71 0.16 -7.80 5.80
C ALA A 71 -0.96 -7.00 6.51
N ASP A 72 -0.65 -5.79 6.91
CA ASP A 72 -1.52 -4.80 7.52
C ASP A 72 -1.35 -3.44 6.83
N GLN A 73 -1.99 -2.38 7.36
CA GLN A 73 -1.93 -1.05 6.77
C GLN A 73 -0.50 -0.49 6.61
N THR A 74 0.48 -0.98 7.39
CA THR A 74 1.86 -0.47 7.33
C THR A 74 2.54 -0.75 5.99
N SER A 75 2.09 -1.79 5.27
CA SER A 75 2.58 -2.10 3.92
C SER A 75 2.30 -0.99 2.91
N TRP A 76 1.32 -0.13 3.20
CA TRP A 76 0.96 1.01 2.37
C TRP A 76 1.61 2.34 2.77
N PHE A 77 2.33 2.42 3.90
CA PHE A 77 2.83 3.71 4.41
C PHE A 77 3.77 4.44 3.44
N PRO A 78 4.69 3.78 2.72
CA PRO A 78 5.51 4.47 1.73
C PRO A 78 4.67 5.11 0.62
N GLU A 79 3.73 4.35 0.05
CA GLU A 79 2.83 4.84 -1.01
C GLU A 79 1.87 5.91 -0.49
N ALA A 80 1.36 5.77 0.74
CA ALA A 80 0.51 6.79 1.35
C ALA A 80 1.26 8.12 1.54
N ALA A 81 2.52 8.08 1.92
CA ALA A 81 3.37 9.27 2.05
C ALA A 81 3.67 9.90 0.67
N HIS A 82 3.92 9.07 -0.36
CA HIS A 82 4.11 9.51 -1.74
C HIS A 82 2.87 10.24 -2.27
N LEU A 83 1.69 9.62 -2.18
CA LEU A 83 0.43 10.21 -2.64
C LEU A 83 0.06 11.47 -1.83
N ALA A 84 0.34 11.48 -0.52
CA ALA A 84 0.14 12.67 0.33
C ALA A 84 1.02 13.84 -0.11
N ALA A 85 2.27 13.58 -0.51
CA ALA A 85 3.18 14.59 -1.05
C ALA A 85 2.70 15.12 -2.42
N ALA A 86 1.96 14.29 -3.19
CA ALA A 86 1.29 14.70 -4.43
C ALA A 86 -0.02 15.47 -4.20
N GLY A 87 -0.42 15.70 -2.93
CA GLY A 87 -1.57 16.53 -2.56
C GLY A 87 -2.88 15.78 -2.34
N TYR A 88 -2.86 14.45 -2.31
CA TYR A 88 -4.04 13.65 -1.96
C TYR A 88 -4.24 13.54 -0.44
N ARG A 89 -5.50 13.48 0.01
CA ARG A 89 -5.84 12.99 1.34
C ARG A 89 -5.89 11.48 1.29
N VAL A 90 -5.05 10.80 2.05
CA VAL A 90 -4.89 9.34 1.95
C VAL A 90 -5.27 8.67 3.28
N LEU A 91 -6.08 7.63 3.20
CA LEU A 91 -6.44 6.78 4.32
C LEU A 91 -5.85 5.37 4.11
N THR A 92 -5.00 4.96 5.05
CA THR A 92 -4.67 3.54 5.27
C THR A 92 -5.47 3.03 6.46
N PHE A 93 -5.85 1.76 6.45
CA PHE A 93 -6.56 1.17 7.58
C PHE A 93 -6.30 -0.33 7.66
N ASP A 94 -6.49 -0.89 8.84
CA ASP A 94 -6.45 -2.32 9.07
C ASP A 94 -7.84 -2.92 8.90
N LEU A 95 -7.94 -3.97 8.09
CA LEU A 95 -9.14 -4.81 8.05
C LEU A 95 -9.44 -5.35 9.44
N ARG A 96 -10.69 -5.70 9.72
CA ARG A 96 -11.11 -6.24 11.03
C ARG A 96 -10.20 -7.37 11.53
N GLY A 97 -9.87 -7.33 12.80
CA GLY A 97 -9.02 -8.30 13.47
C GLY A 97 -7.53 -8.19 13.16
N TYR A 98 -7.10 -7.17 12.40
CA TYR A 98 -5.69 -6.89 12.14
C TYR A 98 -5.15 -5.83 13.11
N CYS A 99 -3.86 -5.97 13.47
CA CYS A 99 -3.20 -5.11 14.43
C CYS A 99 -1.72 -5.02 14.08
N PRO A 100 -1.26 -3.91 13.49
CA PRO A 100 0.15 -3.74 13.12
C PRO A 100 1.07 -3.55 14.32
N GLY A 101 0.49 -3.30 15.52
CA GLY A 101 1.25 -2.94 16.71
C GLY A 101 1.65 -1.46 16.76
N GLY A 102 2.31 -1.06 17.86
CA GLY A 102 2.72 0.33 18.10
C GLY A 102 1.53 1.28 18.35
N ASP A 103 1.70 2.54 17.99
CA ASP A 103 0.74 3.63 18.27
C ASP A 103 -0.51 3.60 17.38
N GLY A 104 -0.56 2.69 16.37
CA GLY A 104 -1.66 2.63 15.40
C GLY A 104 -2.97 2.09 15.96
N GLY A 105 -2.91 1.39 17.09
CA GLY A 105 -4.06 0.65 17.62
C GLY A 105 -4.38 -0.60 16.77
N CYS A 106 -5.44 -1.29 17.12
CA CYS A 106 -5.92 -2.49 16.43
C CYS A 106 -7.34 -2.28 15.94
N SER A 107 -7.64 -2.83 14.75
CA SER A 107 -9.02 -3.01 14.33
C SER A 107 -9.68 -4.11 15.17
N GLU A 108 -10.88 -3.83 15.66
CA GLU A 108 -11.67 -4.78 16.44
C GLU A 108 -12.16 -5.95 15.58
N GLY A 109 -12.82 -6.90 16.23
CA GLY A 109 -13.41 -8.07 15.58
C GLY A 109 -12.43 -9.20 15.34
N GLN A 110 -12.86 -10.19 14.56
CA GLN A 110 -12.05 -11.31 14.14
C GLN A 110 -11.69 -11.17 12.65
N LYS A 111 -10.55 -11.73 12.25
CA LYS A 111 -10.15 -11.76 10.86
C LYS A 111 -11.19 -12.49 10.01
N ASP A 112 -11.81 -11.77 9.10
CA ASP A 112 -12.78 -12.30 8.15
C ASP A 112 -12.59 -11.60 6.80
N VAL A 113 -12.01 -12.30 5.85
CA VAL A 113 -11.76 -11.77 4.50
C VAL A 113 -13.06 -11.40 3.79
N ASN A 114 -14.16 -12.09 4.08
CA ASN A 114 -15.45 -11.83 3.43
C ASN A 114 -16.09 -10.53 3.89
N ALA A 115 -15.65 -9.98 5.00
CA ALA A 115 -16.08 -8.70 5.50
C ALA A 115 -15.25 -7.52 4.94
N ALA A 116 -14.19 -7.78 4.18
CA ALA A 116 -13.33 -6.73 3.62
C ALA A 116 -14.09 -5.66 2.80
N PRO A 117 -15.14 -5.98 2.01
CA PRO A 117 -15.94 -4.95 1.35
C PRO A 117 -16.72 -4.07 2.33
N THR A 118 -17.19 -4.60 3.46
CA THR A 118 -17.85 -3.82 4.53
C THR A 118 -16.86 -2.86 5.18
N ASP A 119 -15.67 -3.34 5.49
CA ASP A 119 -14.60 -2.56 6.10
C ASP A 119 -14.15 -1.43 5.16
N LEU A 120 -13.93 -1.76 3.89
CA LEU A 120 -13.52 -0.78 2.87
C LEU A 120 -14.63 0.25 2.57
N THR A 121 -15.90 -0.15 2.61
CA THR A 121 -17.03 0.79 2.48
C THR A 121 -17.02 1.81 3.62
N ALA A 122 -16.79 1.36 4.86
CA ALA A 122 -16.68 2.25 6.00
C ALA A 122 -15.48 3.21 5.87
N ALA A 123 -14.34 2.72 5.37
CA ALA A 123 -13.15 3.54 5.12
C ALA A 123 -13.41 4.61 4.04
N LEU A 124 -14.09 4.24 2.95
CA LEU A 124 -14.50 5.18 1.90
C LEU A 124 -15.42 6.28 2.44
N ASP A 125 -16.45 5.90 3.19
CA ASP A 125 -17.42 6.84 3.76
C ASP A 125 -16.76 7.74 4.82
N PHE A 126 -15.86 7.20 5.64
CA PHE A 126 -15.07 7.96 6.59
C PHE A 126 -14.21 9.02 5.88
N LEU A 127 -13.41 8.62 4.87
CA LEU A 127 -12.54 9.56 4.18
C LEU A 127 -13.33 10.69 3.50
N ARG A 128 -14.49 10.39 2.93
CA ARG A 128 -15.39 11.41 2.38
C ARG A 128 -15.91 12.40 3.43
N SER A 129 -16.22 11.90 4.62
CA SER A 129 -16.63 12.76 5.72
C SER A 129 -15.51 13.63 6.28
N ASP A 130 -14.26 13.27 6.03
CA ASP A 130 -13.05 14.00 6.42
C ASP A 130 -12.69 15.16 5.46
N GLY A 131 -13.37 15.25 4.28
CA GLY A 131 -13.22 16.40 3.37
C GLY A 131 -13.25 16.10 1.87
N PRO A 132 -12.52 15.09 1.35
CA PRO A 132 -12.44 14.86 -0.08
C PRO A 132 -13.81 14.55 -0.71
N THR A 133 -14.12 15.25 -1.80
CA THR A 133 -15.36 15.03 -2.56
C THR A 133 -15.24 13.94 -3.61
N ARG A 134 -14.00 13.60 -4.00
CA ARG A 134 -13.66 12.55 -4.97
C ARG A 134 -12.68 11.60 -4.33
N VAL A 135 -13.04 10.32 -4.21
CA VAL A 135 -12.21 9.31 -3.54
C VAL A 135 -12.05 8.09 -4.44
N ALA A 136 -10.80 7.74 -4.74
CA ALA A 136 -10.43 6.51 -5.41
C ALA A 136 -10.12 5.39 -4.40
N LEU A 137 -10.22 4.15 -4.87
CA LEU A 137 -9.86 2.95 -4.11
C LEU A 137 -8.62 2.30 -4.73
N ILE A 138 -7.63 2.00 -3.92
CA ILE A 138 -6.48 1.16 -4.31
C ILE A 138 -6.42 -0.01 -3.35
N GLY A 139 -6.35 -1.23 -3.88
CA GLY A 139 -6.27 -2.42 -3.04
C GLY A 139 -5.25 -3.43 -3.53
N ALA A 140 -4.58 -4.08 -2.59
CA ALA A 140 -3.66 -5.18 -2.87
C ALA A 140 -4.30 -6.52 -2.48
N SER A 141 -4.16 -7.53 -3.35
CA SER A 141 -4.69 -8.88 -3.12
C SER A 141 -6.17 -8.85 -2.66
N VAL A 142 -6.50 -9.36 -1.47
CA VAL A 142 -7.87 -9.30 -0.90
C VAL A 142 -8.44 -7.88 -0.91
N GLY A 143 -7.62 -6.87 -0.58
CA GLY A 143 -8.01 -5.46 -0.64
C GLY A 143 -8.41 -5.02 -2.04
N GLY A 144 -7.75 -5.56 -3.08
CA GLY A 144 -8.06 -5.30 -4.49
C GLY A 144 -9.41 -5.90 -4.90
N THR A 145 -9.68 -7.16 -4.55
CA THR A 145 -10.99 -7.79 -4.80
C THR A 145 -12.10 -7.05 -4.07
N ALA A 146 -11.88 -6.66 -2.81
CA ALA A 146 -12.81 -5.85 -2.04
C ALA A 146 -13.07 -4.48 -2.71
N ALA A 147 -12.02 -3.83 -3.26
CA ALA A 147 -12.14 -2.56 -3.95
C ALA A 147 -13.02 -2.64 -5.20
N LEU A 148 -12.89 -3.73 -5.99
CA LEU A 148 -13.77 -3.98 -7.15
C LEU A 148 -15.23 -4.16 -6.71
N MET A 149 -15.48 -4.95 -5.65
CA MET A 149 -16.82 -5.16 -5.12
C MET A 149 -17.46 -3.86 -4.62
N VAL A 150 -16.71 -3.04 -3.87
CA VAL A 150 -17.19 -1.73 -3.39
C VAL A 150 -17.47 -0.79 -4.56
N ALA A 151 -16.55 -0.69 -5.52
CA ALA A 151 -16.71 0.18 -6.69
C ALA A 151 -17.91 -0.22 -7.56
N SER A 152 -18.25 -1.50 -7.65
CA SER A 152 -19.46 -2.00 -8.33
C SER A 152 -20.76 -1.47 -7.72
N GLY A 153 -20.82 -1.37 -6.39
CA GLY A 153 -21.97 -0.84 -5.65
C GLY A 153 -21.99 0.68 -5.51
N ARG A 154 -20.94 1.38 -5.94
CA ARG A 154 -20.72 2.82 -5.67
C ARG A 154 -20.37 3.56 -6.98
N GLN A 155 -21.39 4.13 -7.62
CA GLN A 155 -21.23 4.87 -8.87
C GLN A 155 -20.43 6.19 -8.71
N ASP A 156 -20.15 6.59 -7.50
CA ASP A 156 -19.41 7.79 -7.11
C ASP A 156 -17.90 7.53 -6.87
N VAL A 157 -17.39 6.31 -7.15
CA VAL A 157 -15.97 5.98 -7.13
C VAL A 157 -15.37 6.23 -8.53
N PRO A 158 -14.57 7.30 -8.72
CA PRO A 158 -14.07 7.68 -10.05
C PRO A 158 -12.99 6.76 -10.59
N ALA A 159 -12.22 6.12 -9.70
CA ALA A 159 -11.16 5.19 -10.09
C ALA A 159 -10.97 4.07 -9.06
N VAL A 160 -10.66 2.87 -9.55
CA VAL A 160 -10.23 1.72 -8.75
C VAL A 160 -8.95 1.13 -9.35
N ILE A 161 -7.97 0.84 -8.48
CA ILE A 161 -6.68 0.26 -8.85
C ILE A 161 -6.48 -1.01 -8.03
N THR A 162 -6.07 -2.08 -8.68
CA THR A 162 -5.76 -3.35 -8.01
C THR A 162 -4.31 -3.77 -8.25
N LEU A 163 -3.65 -4.23 -7.18
CA LEU A 163 -2.33 -4.87 -7.23
C LEU A 163 -2.49 -6.33 -6.83
N SER A 164 -2.27 -7.24 -7.77
CA SER A 164 -2.33 -8.70 -7.56
C SER A 164 -3.65 -9.20 -6.96
N ALA A 165 -4.80 -8.60 -7.31
CA ALA A 165 -6.08 -9.03 -6.79
C ALA A 165 -6.47 -10.41 -7.34
N PRO A 166 -6.91 -11.39 -6.50
CA PRO A 166 -7.46 -12.64 -6.96
C PRO A 166 -8.90 -12.47 -7.47
N GLU A 167 -9.30 -13.26 -8.47
CA GLU A 167 -10.69 -13.32 -8.93
C GLU A 167 -11.63 -13.80 -7.81
N VAL A 168 -11.20 -14.83 -7.09
CA VAL A 168 -11.93 -15.44 -5.99
C VAL A 168 -11.01 -15.68 -4.80
N LEU A 169 -11.44 -15.31 -3.61
CA LEU A 169 -10.81 -15.64 -2.35
C LEU A 169 -11.89 -15.91 -1.30
N ASP A 170 -12.04 -17.17 -0.89
CA ASP A 170 -13.16 -17.66 -0.07
C ASP A 170 -14.52 -17.32 -0.75
N ARG A 171 -15.35 -16.44 -0.15
CA ARG A 171 -16.63 -15.98 -0.73
C ARG A 171 -16.52 -14.61 -1.41
N LEU A 172 -15.35 -13.95 -1.31
CA LEU A 172 -15.10 -12.78 -2.12
C LEU A 172 -14.90 -13.18 -3.59
N ALA A 173 -15.64 -12.59 -4.49
CA ALA A 173 -15.52 -12.86 -5.92
C ALA A 173 -15.80 -11.59 -6.73
N ALA A 174 -14.93 -11.28 -7.68
CA ALA A 174 -15.14 -10.20 -8.63
C ALA A 174 -15.50 -10.78 -10.01
N GLY A 175 -16.69 -11.37 -10.10
CA GLY A 175 -17.23 -11.93 -11.34
C GLY A 175 -17.77 -10.87 -12.29
N PRO A 176 -18.34 -11.30 -13.45
CA PRO A 176 -18.83 -10.39 -14.50
C PRO A 176 -19.87 -9.39 -13.98
N ASP A 177 -20.76 -9.82 -13.09
CA ASP A 177 -21.80 -8.96 -12.50
C ASP A 177 -21.22 -7.82 -11.65
N ILE A 178 -20.06 -8.04 -11.02
CA ILE A 178 -19.32 -7.01 -10.32
C ILE A 178 -18.62 -6.08 -11.32
N LEU A 179 -17.83 -6.66 -12.22
CA LEU A 179 -16.93 -5.91 -13.11
C LEU A 179 -17.68 -5.02 -14.10
N THR A 180 -18.80 -5.49 -14.67
CA THR A 180 -19.61 -4.72 -15.62
C THR A 180 -20.34 -3.54 -14.98
N ASN A 181 -20.55 -3.57 -13.65
CA ASN A 181 -21.22 -2.50 -12.92
C ASN A 181 -20.27 -1.40 -12.43
N ILE A 182 -18.94 -1.54 -12.61
CA ILE A 182 -17.98 -0.50 -12.22
C ILE A 182 -17.97 0.61 -13.28
N SER A 183 -18.52 1.77 -12.93
CA SER A 183 -18.54 2.96 -13.81
C SER A 183 -17.21 3.69 -13.85
N GLY A 184 -16.46 3.71 -12.74
CA GLY A 184 -15.15 4.36 -12.62
C GLY A 184 -14.07 3.73 -13.49
N ALA A 185 -12.95 4.42 -13.65
CA ALA A 185 -11.77 3.92 -14.37
C ALA A 185 -11.07 2.80 -13.58
N LYS A 186 -10.67 1.73 -14.27
CA LYS A 186 -10.07 0.53 -13.67
C LYS A 186 -8.64 0.31 -14.14
N LEU A 187 -7.69 0.19 -13.21
CA LEU A 187 -6.30 -0.20 -13.49
C LEU A 187 -6.01 -1.51 -12.78
N PHE A 188 -5.65 -2.53 -13.54
CA PHE A 188 -5.31 -3.86 -13.03
C PHE A 188 -3.80 -4.08 -13.20
N ILE A 189 -3.08 -4.26 -12.10
CA ILE A 189 -1.63 -4.47 -12.08
C ILE A 189 -1.33 -5.82 -11.43
N ALA A 190 -0.45 -6.62 -12.03
CA ALA A 190 0.01 -7.88 -11.45
C ALA A 190 1.42 -8.23 -11.93
N GLY A 191 2.17 -8.98 -11.12
CA GLY A 191 3.43 -9.60 -11.51
C GLY A 191 3.19 -10.79 -12.43
N LEU A 192 4.00 -10.93 -13.48
CA LEU A 192 3.91 -12.05 -14.42
C LEU A 192 4.16 -13.38 -13.73
N GLY A 193 5.15 -13.42 -12.82
CA GLY A 193 5.56 -14.61 -12.06
C GLY A 193 4.95 -14.69 -10.66
N ASP A 194 3.95 -13.87 -10.35
CA ASP A 194 3.26 -13.89 -9.06
C ASP A 194 2.73 -15.31 -8.74
N PRO A 195 3.21 -15.96 -7.65
CA PRO A 195 2.88 -17.34 -7.34
C PRO A 195 1.40 -17.56 -7.02
N ALA A 196 0.64 -16.49 -6.71
CA ALA A 196 -0.79 -16.56 -6.53
C ALA A 196 -1.59 -16.56 -7.84
N GLY A 197 -0.92 -16.48 -9.01
CA GLY A 197 -1.57 -16.47 -10.31
C GLY A 197 -2.31 -15.16 -10.62
N ALA A 198 -1.93 -14.07 -10.00
CA ALA A 198 -2.62 -12.79 -10.08
C ALA A 198 -2.63 -12.21 -11.51
N ALA A 199 -1.64 -12.52 -12.34
CA ALA A 199 -1.63 -12.09 -13.75
C ALA A 199 -2.86 -12.63 -14.53
N THR A 200 -3.27 -13.88 -14.27
CA THR A 200 -4.46 -14.48 -14.87
C THR A 200 -5.73 -13.76 -14.39
N SER A 201 -5.84 -13.47 -13.10
CA SER A 201 -6.97 -12.74 -12.54
C SER A 201 -7.05 -11.31 -13.10
N ALA A 202 -5.91 -10.61 -13.19
CA ALA A 202 -5.87 -9.26 -13.75
C ALA A 202 -6.29 -9.22 -15.23
N GLN A 203 -5.88 -10.21 -16.04
CA GLN A 203 -6.32 -10.36 -17.42
C GLN A 203 -7.84 -10.60 -17.48
N TYR A 204 -8.36 -11.50 -16.64
CA TYR A 204 -9.79 -11.76 -16.54
C TYR A 204 -10.58 -10.50 -16.18
N PHE A 205 -10.14 -9.73 -15.20
CA PHE A 205 -10.78 -8.46 -14.82
C PHE A 205 -10.78 -7.46 -15.97
N TYR A 206 -9.65 -7.36 -16.68
CA TYR A 206 -9.57 -6.50 -17.84
C TYR A 206 -10.57 -6.93 -18.91
N ASP A 207 -10.65 -8.21 -19.25
CA ASP A 207 -11.52 -8.70 -20.31
C ASP A 207 -13.01 -8.46 -20.00
N GLN A 208 -13.42 -8.63 -18.74
CA GLN A 208 -14.81 -8.49 -18.31
C GLN A 208 -15.25 -7.05 -18.02
N SER A 209 -14.33 -6.11 -17.84
CA SER A 209 -14.66 -4.75 -17.47
C SER A 209 -14.99 -3.86 -18.67
N PRO A 210 -15.93 -2.89 -18.55
CA PRO A 210 -16.13 -1.84 -19.55
C PRO A 210 -14.99 -0.79 -19.50
N GLN A 211 -14.89 0.05 -20.52
CA GLN A 211 -14.00 1.21 -20.52
C GLN A 211 -14.47 2.27 -19.49
N PRO A 212 -13.57 3.13 -18.94
CA PRO A 212 -12.12 3.13 -19.14
C PRO A 212 -11.44 2.04 -18.30
N LYS A 213 -10.49 1.34 -18.91
CA LYS A 213 -9.72 0.27 -18.24
C LYS A 213 -8.31 0.17 -18.79
N ARG A 214 -7.38 -0.30 -17.95
CA ARG A 214 -6.01 -0.63 -18.35
C ARG A 214 -5.54 -1.88 -17.61
N LEU A 215 -4.77 -2.71 -18.30
CA LEU A 215 -4.05 -3.85 -17.76
C LEU A 215 -2.56 -3.57 -17.83
N GLU A 216 -1.83 -3.89 -16.76
CA GLU A 216 -0.38 -3.88 -16.72
C GLU A 216 0.13 -5.15 -16.05
N ILE A 217 0.79 -6.01 -16.82
CA ILE A 217 1.48 -7.20 -16.31
C ILE A 217 2.97 -6.89 -16.31
N VAL A 218 3.53 -6.66 -15.12
CA VAL A 218 4.94 -6.33 -14.95
C VAL A 218 5.81 -7.59 -14.84
N THR A 219 7.05 -7.52 -15.30
CA THR A 219 8.01 -8.63 -15.19
C THR A 219 8.57 -8.69 -13.76
N ALA A 220 7.79 -9.28 -12.84
CA ALA A 220 8.10 -9.45 -11.42
C ALA A 220 7.40 -10.71 -10.89
N ASP A 221 7.96 -11.26 -9.81
CA ASP A 221 7.37 -12.37 -9.05
C ASP A 221 6.67 -11.86 -7.78
N ASP A 222 6.73 -10.54 -7.55
CA ASP A 222 6.20 -9.87 -6.37
C ASP A 222 4.66 -9.90 -6.35
N HIS A 223 4.06 -9.92 -5.14
CA HIS A 223 2.62 -9.96 -4.90
C HIS A 223 2.13 -8.72 -4.16
N GLY A 224 1.02 -8.14 -4.61
CA GLY A 224 0.34 -7.05 -3.90
C GLY A 224 1.23 -5.82 -3.69
N THR A 225 1.35 -5.34 -2.45
CA THR A 225 2.17 -4.17 -2.11
C THR A 225 3.67 -4.37 -2.34
N ASP A 226 4.16 -5.62 -2.42
CA ASP A 226 5.56 -5.90 -2.68
C ASP A 226 5.98 -5.45 -4.10
N LEU A 227 5.01 -5.36 -5.03
CA LEU A 227 5.23 -4.77 -6.36
C LEU A 227 5.76 -3.32 -6.30
N LEU A 228 5.43 -2.55 -5.24
CA LEU A 228 5.89 -1.17 -5.06
C LEU A 228 7.33 -1.08 -4.53
N SER A 229 7.80 -2.12 -3.85
CA SER A 229 9.17 -2.19 -3.31
C SER A 229 10.11 -3.06 -4.15
N GLY A 230 9.59 -3.83 -5.08
CA GLY A 230 10.33 -4.71 -5.99
C GLY A 230 11.04 -3.98 -7.12
N SER A 231 11.60 -4.74 -8.04
CA SER A 231 12.38 -4.23 -9.19
C SER A 231 11.55 -3.36 -10.14
N GLN A 232 10.23 -3.47 -10.12
CA GLN A 232 9.28 -2.70 -10.93
C GLN A 232 8.63 -1.56 -10.13
N GLY A 233 9.02 -1.31 -8.88
CA GLY A 233 8.33 -0.41 -7.96
C GLY A 233 8.10 0.98 -8.53
N SER A 234 9.14 1.64 -9.04
CA SER A 234 9.02 2.98 -9.64
C SER A 234 8.09 3.00 -10.87
N HIS A 235 8.03 1.91 -11.64
CA HIS A 235 7.11 1.82 -12.77
C HIS A 235 5.66 1.67 -12.30
N VAL A 236 5.42 0.83 -11.28
CA VAL A 236 4.08 0.64 -10.69
C VAL A 236 3.59 1.94 -10.04
N GLU A 237 4.44 2.62 -9.27
CA GLU A 237 4.13 3.93 -8.67
C GLU A 237 3.76 4.95 -9.75
N GLN A 238 4.55 5.07 -10.83
CA GLN A 238 4.23 5.97 -11.93
C GLN A 238 2.89 5.65 -12.63
N LEU A 239 2.53 4.37 -12.76
CA LEU A 239 1.23 3.98 -13.31
C LEU A 239 0.07 4.44 -12.43
N ILE A 240 0.21 4.28 -11.11
CA ILE A 240 -0.77 4.75 -10.13
C ILE A 240 -0.93 6.28 -10.24
N ASP A 241 0.19 7.01 -10.22
CA ASP A 241 0.20 8.48 -10.31
C ASP A 241 -0.52 8.98 -11.55
N VAL A 242 -0.17 8.46 -12.73
CA VAL A 242 -0.78 8.87 -14.00
C VAL A 242 -2.27 8.53 -14.02
N TRP A 243 -2.66 7.38 -13.46
CA TRP A 243 -4.06 6.96 -13.41
C TRP A 243 -4.88 7.87 -12.49
N LEU A 244 -4.38 8.16 -11.29
CA LEU A 244 -5.03 9.07 -10.35
C LEU A 244 -5.09 10.50 -10.91
N ALA A 245 -4.01 11.01 -11.49
CA ALA A 245 -4.01 12.33 -12.12
C ALA A 245 -5.05 12.44 -13.24
N THR A 246 -5.26 11.37 -14.00
CA THR A 246 -6.22 11.36 -15.12
C THR A 246 -7.67 11.31 -14.65
N TYR A 247 -7.98 10.50 -13.63
CA TYR A 247 -9.37 10.18 -13.31
C TYR A 247 -9.87 10.71 -11.97
N LEU A 248 -8.95 11.15 -11.08
CA LEU A 248 -9.31 11.62 -9.76
C LEU A 248 -9.25 13.16 -9.64
N HIS A 249 -8.25 13.81 -10.26
CA HIS A 249 -8.22 15.27 -10.28
C HIS A 249 -9.28 15.79 -11.25
N PRO A 250 -10.14 16.75 -10.83
CA PRO A 250 -10.96 17.46 -11.79
C PRO A 250 -10.02 18.19 -12.77
N ALA A 251 -10.31 18.12 -14.06
CA ALA A 251 -9.70 19.06 -15.00
C ALA A 251 -9.91 20.46 -14.43
N GLU A 252 -8.86 21.25 -14.34
CA GLU A 252 -9.01 22.67 -14.00
C GLU A 252 -10.04 23.24 -14.95
N ALA A 253 -11.12 23.81 -14.39
CA ALA A 253 -12.15 24.42 -15.19
C ALA A 253 -11.51 25.59 -15.94
N SER A 254 -11.29 25.40 -17.25
CA SER A 254 -10.76 26.38 -18.16
C SER A 254 -11.74 27.54 -18.40
#